data_f46ca4986749469c065880ea786c1870
#
_entry.id   f46ca4986749469c065880ea786c1870
#
_cell.length_a   1.000
_cell.length_b   1.000
_cell.length_c   1.000
_cell.angle_alpha   90.00
_cell.angle_beta   90.00
_cell.angle_gamma   90.00
#
_symmetry.space_group_name_H-M   'P 1'
#
loop_
_entity.id
_entity.type
_entity.pdbx_description
1 polymer ?
#
loop_
_entity_poly.entity_id
_entity_poly.type
_entity_poly.pdbx_seq_one_letter_code
_entity_poly.pdbx_strand_id
1 'polypeptide(L)'
;PQKNEESRRLLRTLGYVFNDSAWLELALTHRSVSGSRNNERLEFLGDAILNFVVADILFQRFPQEKEGRLSRLRASLVKQDTLASVARDLKLGDYLRLGPGELKSGGYRRDSILADTVEALLGAIYQDCGDMTVCAGRIEAWFGSRLDDAGQEAIIKDSKSRLQEYLQSRRLPLPAYT
;
A
#
# COMPACT_ATOMS: atom_id res chain seq x y z
N PRO A 1 14.94 -26.93 8.56
CA PRO A 1 15.54 -26.42 7.32
C PRO A 1 14.53 -25.63 6.45
N GLN A 2 13.35 -26.13 6.18
CA GLN A 2 12.34 -25.55 5.28
C GLN A 2 11.79 -24.19 5.76
N LYS A 3 11.42 -24.09 7.04
CA LYS A 3 10.90 -22.84 7.64
C LYS A 3 11.92 -21.68 7.60
N ASN A 4 13.20 -22.00 7.66
CA ASN A 4 14.28 -20.99 7.58
C ASN A 4 14.47 -20.49 6.14
N GLU A 5 14.23 -21.33 5.13
CA GLU A 5 14.29 -20.95 3.72
C GLU A 5 13.09 -20.06 3.32
N GLU A 6 11.89 -20.39 3.79
CA GLU A 6 10.68 -19.59 3.58
C GLU A 6 10.82 -18.18 4.18
N SER A 7 11.31 -18.08 5.41
CA SER A 7 11.57 -16.80 6.06
C SER A 7 12.61 -15.98 5.29
N ARG A 8 13.70 -16.58 4.84
CA ARG A 8 14.71 -15.89 4.02
C ARG A 8 14.15 -15.40 2.69
N ARG A 9 13.26 -16.18 2.07
CA ARG A 9 12.59 -15.77 0.83
C ARG A 9 11.72 -14.55 1.05
N LEU A 10 10.92 -14.52 2.12
CA LEU A 10 10.11 -13.37 2.47
C LEU A 10 10.96 -12.11 2.69
N LEU A 11 12.03 -12.20 3.49
CA LEU A 11 12.92 -11.07 3.75
C LEU A 11 13.54 -10.50 2.48
N ARG A 12 13.93 -11.36 1.53
CA ARG A 12 14.42 -10.92 0.21
C ARG A 12 13.33 -10.18 -0.58
N THR A 13 12.10 -10.68 -0.55
CA THR A 13 10.96 -10.06 -1.24
C THR A 13 10.59 -8.71 -0.63
N LEU A 14 10.61 -8.61 0.71
CA LEU A 14 10.37 -7.35 1.42
C LEU A 14 11.50 -6.33 1.19
N GLY A 15 12.72 -6.81 0.93
CA GLY A 15 13.92 -5.98 0.81
C GLY A 15 14.33 -5.35 2.15
N TYR A 16 13.96 -5.99 3.27
CA TYR A 16 14.29 -5.54 4.62
C TYR A 16 14.59 -6.73 5.52
N VAL A 17 15.65 -6.61 6.32
CA VAL A 17 16.04 -7.61 7.32
C VAL A 17 15.79 -7.04 8.69
N PHE A 18 14.88 -7.66 9.45
CA PHE A 18 14.54 -7.23 10.80
C PHE A 18 15.68 -7.49 11.79
N ASN A 19 15.98 -6.50 12.63
CA ASN A 19 16.88 -6.64 13.77
C ASN A 19 16.24 -7.56 14.84
N ASP A 20 14.92 -7.37 15.08
CA ASP A 20 14.10 -8.24 15.91
C ASP A 20 12.99 -8.88 15.06
N SER A 21 13.11 -10.19 14.83
CA SER A 21 12.12 -10.96 14.08
C SER A 21 10.71 -10.97 14.69
N ALA A 22 10.57 -10.61 15.96
CA ALA A 22 9.28 -10.52 16.62
C ALA A 22 8.35 -9.48 15.97
N TRP A 23 8.92 -8.41 15.40
CA TRP A 23 8.15 -7.42 14.66
C TRP A 23 7.53 -8.00 13.38
N LEU A 24 8.31 -8.77 12.61
CA LEU A 24 7.79 -9.45 11.44
C LEU A 24 6.69 -10.45 11.79
N GLU A 25 6.92 -11.26 12.83
CA GLU A 25 5.93 -12.24 13.28
C GLU A 25 4.62 -11.58 13.69
N LEU A 26 4.70 -10.45 14.42
CA LEU A 26 3.53 -9.69 14.85
C LEU A 26 2.78 -9.10 13.66
N ALA A 27 3.48 -8.51 12.69
CA ALA A 27 2.88 -7.93 11.48
C ALA A 27 2.12 -8.97 10.64
N LEU A 28 2.60 -10.22 10.62
CA LEU A 28 1.97 -11.32 9.90
C LEU A 28 0.86 -12.03 10.70
N THR A 29 0.61 -11.65 11.94
CA THR A 29 -0.37 -12.32 12.82
C THR A 29 -1.70 -11.57 12.82
N HIS A 30 -2.71 -12.16 12.19
CA HIS A 30 -4.06 -11.62 12.15
C HIS A 30 -4.78 -11.81 13.50
N ARG A 31 -5.73 -10.92 13.83
CA ARG A 31 -6.54 -10.98 15.06
C ARG A 31 -7.30 -12.30 15.29
N SER A 32 -7.55 -13.06 14.25
CA SER A 32 -8.18 -14.39 14.37
C SER A 32 -7.30 -15.42 15.07
N VAL A 33 -5.98 -15.18 15.16
CA VAL A 33 -5.04 -16.04 15.91
C VAL A 33 -5.04 -15.67 17.38
N SER A 34 -5.00 -14.36 17.69
CA SER A 34 -4.97 -13.83 19.05
C SER A 34 -5.63 -12.46 19.11
N GLY A 35 -6.59 -12.30 20.02
CA GLY A 35 -7.27 -11.02 20.23
C GLY A 35 -6.40 -9.94 20.88
N SER A 36 -5.29 -10.31 21.53
CA SER A 36 -4.43 -9.39 22.25
C SER A 36 -3.07 -9.17 21.62
N ARG A 37 -2.54 -10.15 20.89
CA ARG A 37 -1.23 -10.08 20.23
C ARG A 37 -1.38 -10.33 18.73
N ASN A 38 -1.69 -9.27 18.01
CA ASN A 38 -1.95 -9.29 16.59
C ASN A 38 -1.44 -8.01 15.92
N ASN A 39 -1.69 -7.86 14.64
CA ASN A 39 -1.12 -6.80 13.82
C ASN A 39 -1.89 -5.47 13.82
N GLU A 40 -3.05 -5.37 14.48
CA GLU A 40 -3.91 -4.17 14.40
C GLU A 40 -3.21 -2.87 14.83
N ARG A 41 -2.39 -2.90 15.87
CA ARG A 41 -1.63 -1.72 16.31
C ARG A 41 -0.52 -1.32 15.34
N LEU A 42 0.09 -2.27 14.67
CA LEU A 42 1.09 -2.03 13.62
C LEU A 42 0.43 -1.50 12.36
N GLU A 43 -0.72 -2.03 11.98
CA GLU A 43 -1.58 -1.52 10.91
C GLU A 43 -1.91 -0.04 11.13
N PHE A 44 -2.43 0.31 12.31
CA PHE A 44 -2.72 1.70 12.68
C PHE A 44 -1.52 2.64 12.47
N LEU A 45 -0.33 2.23 12.91
CA LEU A 45 0.90 3.01 12.72
C LEU A 45 1.32 3.05 11.24
N GLY A 46 1.24 1.91 10.57
CA GLY A 46 1.63 1.76 9.17
C GLY A 46 0.73 2.55 8.22
N ASP A 47 -0.57 2.65 8.48
CA ASP A 47 -1.47 3.53 7.74
C ASP A 47 -1.01 4.99 7.78
N ALA A 48 -0.66 5.50 8.96
CA ALA A 48 -0.15 6.86 9.11
C ALA A 48 1.18 7.08 8.36
N ILE A 49 2.11 6.11 8.43
CA ILE A 49 3.38 6.15 7.71
C ILE A 49 3.14 6.15 6.20
N LEU A 50 2.30 5.25 5.71
CA LEU A 50 1.97 5.12 4.30
C LEU A 50 1.36 6.42 3.75
N ASN A 51 0.37 6.97 4.43
CA ASN A 51 -0.28 8.22 4.04
C ASN A 51 0.69 9.39 3.99
N PHE A 52 1.58 9.51 4.97
CA PHE A 52 2.60 10.55 5.01
C PHE A 52 3.60 10.40 3.85
N VAL A 53 4.18 9.22 3.69
CA VAL A 53 5.22 8.98 2.67
C VAL A 53 4.66 9.16 1.26
N VAL A 54 3.48 8.61 0.99
CA VAL A 54 2.83 8.80 -0.33
C VAL A 54 2.52 10.26 -0.58
N ALA A 55 2.07 11.02 0.43
CA ALA A 55 1.85 12.45 0.30
C ALA A 55 3.14 13.21 -0.03
N ASP A 56 4.24 12.90 0.65
CA ASP A 56 5.56 13.50 0.40
C ASP A 56 6.07 13.19 -1.01
N ILE A 57 6.00 11.94 -1.45
CA ILE A 57 6.37 11.53 -2.82
C ILE A 57 5.55 12.31 -3.86
N LEU A 58 4.24 12.40 -3.69
CA LEU A 58 3.36 13.10 -4.62
C LEU A 58 3.63 14.60 -4.64
N PHE A 59 3.87 15.21 -3.48
CA PHE A 59 4.20 16.62 -3.34
C PHE A 59 5.49 16.97 -4.11
N GLN A 60 6.50 16.12 -4.02
CA GLN A 60 7.78 16.33 -4.70
C GLN A 60 7.68 16.04 -6.20
N ARG A 61 6.97 14.98 -6.61
CA ARG A 61 6.84 14.60 -8.02
C ARG A 61 5.96 15.52 -8.84
N PHE A 62 4.97 16.15 -8.20
CA PHE A 62 3.96 16.97 -8.87
C PHE A 62 3.87 18.39 -8.28
N PRO A 63 4.96 19.20 -8.37
CA PRO A 63 5.04 20.50 -7.72
C PRO A 63 4.03 21.55 -8.25
N GLN A 64 3.47 21.32 -9.43
CA GLN A 64 2.48 22.22 -10.05
C GLN A 64 1.03 21.83 -9.76
N GLU A 65 0.81 20.68 -9.10
CA GLU A 65 -0.52 20.18 -8.86
C GLU A 65 -1.18 20.80 -7.62
N LYS A 66 -2.49 21.02 -7.72
CA LYS A 66 -3.30 21.53 -6.62
C LYS A 66 -3.58 20.44 -5.58
N GLU A 67 -3.83 20.87 -4.34
CA GLU A 67 -4.13 19.99 -3.20
C GLU A 67 -5.18 18.92 -3.53
N GLY A 68 -6.32 19.31 -4.09
CA GLY A 68 -7.41 18.38 -4.39
C GLY A 68 -7.03 17.27 -5.37
N ARG A 69 -6.05 17.49 -6.25
CA ARG A 69 -5.50 16.45 -7.12
C ARG A 69 -4.54 15.54 -6.37
N LEU A 70 -3.63 16.11 -5.59
CA LEU A 70 -2.70 15.35 -4.75
C LEU A 70 -3.47 14.44 -3.78
N SER A 71 -4.54 14.92 -3.17
CA SER A 71 -5.41 14.13 -2.29
C SER A 71 -6.10 12.97 -3.02
N ARG A 72 -6.59 13.18 -4.25
CA ARG A 72 -7.16 12.09 -5.06
C ARG A 72 -6.13 11.05 -5.46
N LEU A 73 -4.93 11.48 -5.85
CA LEU A 73 -3.83 10.56 -6.18
C LEU A 73 -3.44 9.72 -4.98
N ARG A 74 -3.26 10.36 -3.83
CA ARG A 74 -2.98 9.64 -2.58
C ARG A 74 -4.08 8.62 -2.29
N ALA A 75 -5.34 9.02 -2.29
CA ALA A 75 -6.45 8.11 -2.02
C ALA A 75 -6.48 6.90 -2.97
N SER A 76 -6.14 7.08 -4.25
CA SER A 76 -6.06 5.96 -5.19
C SER A 76 -4.91 4.99 -4.92
N LEU A 77 -3.80 5.50 -4.41
CA LEU A 77 -2.61 4.71 -4.09
C LEU A 77 -2.73 3.94 -2.77
N VAL A 78 -3.37 4.54 -1.75
CA VAL A 78 -3.49 3.94 -0.42
C VAL A 78 -4.79 3.16 -0.20
N LYS A 79 -5.67 3.08 -1.20
CA LYS A 79 -6.92 2.30 -1.07
C LYS A 79 -6.66 0.80 -0.94
N GLN A 80 -7.59 0.11 -0.30
CA GLN A 80 -7.54 -1.32 -0.02
C GLN A 80 -7.15 -2.17 -1.25
N ASP A 81 -7.77 -1.94 -2.41
CA ASP A 81 -7.51 -2.72 -3.62
C ASP A 81 -6.05 -2.58 -4.10
N THR A 82 -5.49 -1.38 -4.03
CA THR A 82 -4.09 -1.12 -4.38
C THR A 82 -3.15 -1.83 -3.42
N LEU A 83 -3.40 -1.71 -2.11
CA LEU A 83 -2.59 -2.37 -1.09
C LEU A 83 -2.69 -3.90 -1.18
N ALA A 84 -3.88 -4.45 -1.43
CA ALA A 84 -4.05 -5.87 -1.65
C ALA A 84 -3.29 -6.36 -2.90
N SER A 85 -3.24 -5.56 -3.97
CA SER A 85 -2.43 -5.85 -5.15
C SER A 85 -0.93 -5.87 -4.82
N VAL A 86 -0.44 -4.90 -4.05
CA VAL A 86 0.95 -4.88 -3.54
C VAL A 86 1.23 -6.13 -2.70
N ALA A 87 0.32 -6.49 -1.78
CA ALA A 87 0.45 -7.69 -0.96
C ALA A 87 0.57 -8.98 -1.78
N ARG A 88 -0.16 -9.08 -2.89
CA ARG A 88 -0.09 -10.23 -3.80
C ARG A 88 1.23 -10.30 -4.54
N ASP A 89 1.77 -9.16 -4.99
CA ASP A 89 3.09 -9.11 -5.62
C ASP A 89 4.19 -9.56 -4.64
N LEU A 90 4.05 -9.18 -3.38
CA LEU A 90 4.93 -9.62 -2.28
C LEU A 90 4.64 -11.04 -1.79
N LYS A 91 3.57 -11.70 -2.31
CA LYS A 91 3.11 -13.05 -1.90
C LYS A 91 2.83 -13.18 -0.41
N LEU A 92 2.32 -12.11 0.22
CA LEU A 92 2.11 -12.08 1.68
C LEU A 92 1.11 -13.13 2.16
N GLY A 93 0.13 -13.51 1.33
CA GLY A 93 -0.85 -14.55 1.67
C GLY A 93 -0.24 -15.87 2.10
N ASP A 94 0.94 -16.23 1.57
CA ASP A 94 1.65 -17.48 1.88
C ASP A 94 2.26 -17.48 3.29
N TYR A 95 2.43 -16.30 3.90
CA TYR A 95 3.11 -16.10 5.18
C TYR A 95 2.18 -15.66 6.31
N LEU A 96 0.91 -15.36 6.00
CA LEU A 96 -0.06 -14.92 6.99
C LEU A 96 -0.34 -16.00 8.03
N ARG A 97 -0.38 -15.58 9.28
CA ARG A 97 -0.87 -16.39 10.39
C ARG A 97 -2.33 -16.07 10.64
N LEU A 98 -3.18 -17.01 10.31
CA LEU A 98 -4.64 -16.91 10.42
C LEU A 98 -5.18 -17.98 11.37
N GLY A 99 -6.21 -17.64 12.12
CA GLY A 99 -6.95 -18.62 12.89
C GLY A 99 -7.67 -19.63 11.99
N PRO A 100 -8.06 -20.80 12.53
CA PRO A 100 -8.62 -21.90 11.73
C PRO A 100 -9.86 -21.49 10.90
N GLY A 101 -10.71 -20.62 11.43
CA GLY A 101 -11.90 -20.13 10.74
C GLY A 101 -11.55 -19.26 9.53
N GLU A 102 -10.65 -18.28 9.71
CA GLU A 102 -10.18 -17.41 8.63
C GLU A 102 -9.39 -18.19 7.56
N LEU A 103 -8.55 -19.12 7.98
CA LEU A 103 -7.82 -19.97 7.07
C LEU A 103 -8.75 -20.80 6.19
N LYS A 104 -9.77 -21.41 6.80
CA LYS A 104 -10.78 -22.24 6.11
C LYS A 104 -11.64 -21.42 5.15
N SER A 105 -11.96 -20.17 5.49
CA SER A 105 -12.73 -19.25 4.63
C SER A 105 -11.90 -18.54 3.54
N GLY A 106 -10.62 -18.87 3.41
CA GLY A 106 -9.74 -18.26 2.40
C GLY A 106 -9.24 -16.86 2.74
N GLY A 107 -9.12 -16.53 4.04
CA GLY A 107 -8.67 -15.23 4.53
C GLY A 107 -7.33 -14.78 3.97
N TYR A 108 -6.44 -15.71 3.64
CA TYR A 108 -5.13 -15.43 3.01
C TYR A 108 -5.21 -14.80 1.60
N ARG A 109 -6.40 -14.74 0.99
CA ARG A 109 -6.68 -14.07 -0.30
C ARG A 109 -7.55 -12.83 -0.13
N ARG A 110 -8.08 -12.56 1.08
CA ARG A 110 -9.02 -11.47 1.32
C ARG A 110 -8.32 -10.14 1.26
N ASP A 111 -8.84 -9.23 0.42
CA ASP A 111 -8.22 -7.93 0.15
C ASP A 111 -8.00 -7.10 1.41
N SER A 112 -8.95 -7.06 2.33
CA SER A 112 -8.80 -6.33 3.59
C SER A 112 -7.61 -6.86 4.41
N ILE A 113 -7.53 -8.18 4.61
CA ILE A 113 -6.44 -8.80 5.40
C ILE A 113 -5.07 -8.56 4.73
N LEU A 114 -5.02 -8.65 3.41
CA LEU A 114 -3.80 -8.40 2.64
C LEU A 114 -3.36 -6.94 2.73
N ALA A 115 -4.29 -6.00 2.60
CA ALA A 115 -4.03 -4.57 2.71
C ALA A 115 -3.54 -4.20 4.12
N ASP A 116 -4.26 -4.62 5.16
CA ASP A 116 -3.90 -4.40 6.57
C ASP A 116 -2.49 -4.95 6.89
N THR A 117 -2.12 -6.07 6.26
CA THR A 117 -0.79 -6.67 6.43
C THR A 117 0.33 -5.81 5.82
N VAL A 118 0.10 -5.16 4.67
CA VAL A 118 1.08 -4.23 4.09
C VAL A 118 1.32 -3.06 5.04
N GLU A 119 0.27 -2.48 5.57
CA GLU A 119 0.38 -1.40 6.55
C GLU A 119 1.07 -1.88 7.82
N ALA A 120 0.69 -3.04 8.34
CA ALA A 120 1.33 -3.62 9.53
C ALA A 120 2.83 -3.87 9.33
N LEU A 121 3.26 -4.30 8.15
CA LEU A 121 4.68 -4.47 7.82
C LEU A 121 5.42 -3.14 7.82
N LEU A 122 4.83 -2.06 7.31
CA LEU A 122 5.43 -0.71 7.40
C LEU A 122 5.57 -0.26 8.85
N GLY A 123 4.53 -0.46 9.65
CA GLY A 123 4.59 -0.19 11.09
C GLY A 123 5.68 -0.99 11.80
N ALA A 124 5.82 -2.27 11.45
CA ALA A 124 6.85 -3.16 12.00
C ALA A 124 8.27 -2.72 11.62
N ILE A 125 8.50 -2.37 10.35
CA ILE A 125 9.80 -1.87 9.87
C ILE A 125 10.18 -0.60 10.64
N TYR A 126 9.24 0.34 10.77
CA TYR A 126 9.49 1.57 11.51
C TYR A 126 9.81 1.31 12.99
N GLN A 127 9.09 0.42 13.67
CA GLN A 127 9.38 0.05 15.05
C GLN A 127 10.74 -0.63 15.21
N ASP A 128 11.18 -1.37 14.21
CA ASP A 128 12.46 -2.08 14.23
C ASP A 128 13.66 -1.17 13.96
N CYS A 129 13.56 -0.19 13.06
CA CYS A 129 14.68 0.66 12.67
C CYS A 129 14.58 2.12 13.11
N GLY A 130 13.39 2.63 13.40
CA GLY A 130 13.16 4.03 13.75
C GLY A 130 13.42 5.04 12.62
N ASP A 131 13.58 4.59 11.37
CA ASP A 131 13.98 5.43 10.24
C ASP A 131 12.88 5.49 9.16
N MET A 132 12.32 6.69 8.98
CA MET A 132 11.29 6.96 7.99
C MET A 132 11.83 6.83 6.55
N THR A 133 13.13 7.10 6.34
CA THR A 133 13.78 6.96 5.02
C THR A 133 13.77 5.50 4.54
N VAL A 134 13.97 4.57 5.47
CA VAL A 134 13.86 3.13 5.19
C VAL A 134 12.44 2.76 4.79
N CYS A 135 11.43 3.26 5.52
CA CYS A 135 10.03 3.04 5.18
C CYS A 135 9.68 3.59 3.79
N ALA A 136 10.13 4.82 3.48
CA ALA A 136 9.93 5.44 2.18
C ALA A 136 10.54 4.59 1.05
N GLY A 137 11.77 4.12 1.20
CA GLY A 137 12.41 3.25 0.24
C GLY A 137 11.68 1.92 0.03
N ARG A 138 11.03 1.38 1.07
CA ARG A 138 10.20 0.16 0.91
C ARG A 138 8.90 0.45 0.19
N ILE A 139 8.24 1.56 0.50
CA ILE A 139 7.02 1.97 -0.20
C ILE A 139 7.32 2.17 -1.70
N GLU A 140 8.37 2.90 -2.06
CA GLU A 140 8.75 3.08 -3.45
C GLU A 140 9.03 1.74 -4.16
N ALA A 141 9.76 0.84 -3.52
CA ALA A 141 10.06 -0.47 -4.07
C ALA A 141 8.82 -1.36 -4.23
N TRP A 142 7.92 -1.37 -3.25
CA TRP A 142 6.73 -2.23 -3.27
C TRP A 142 5.65 -1.72 -4.22
N PHE A 143 5.50 -0.40 -4.32
CA PHE A 143 4.50 0.21 -5.20
C PHE A 143 4.95 0.23 -6.66
N GLY A 144 6.25 0.34 -6.93
CA GLY A 144 6.83 0.28 -8.26
C GLY A 144 6.14 1.21 -9.26
N SER A 145 5.73 0.65 -10.40
CA SER A 145 5.05 1.40 -11.47
C SER A 145 3.73 2.05 -11.06
N ARG A 146 3.07 1.57 -9.99
CA ARG A 146 1.80 2.18 -9.53
C ARG A 146 1.93 3.65 -9.18
N LEU A 147 3.10 4.07 -8.65
CA LEU A 147 3.39 5.47 -8.37
C LEU A 147 3.51 6.30 -9.66
N ASP A 148 4.05 5.71 -10.72
CA ASP A 148 4.23 6.37 -12.00
C ASP A 148 2.92 6.39 -12.81
N ASP A 149 2.20 5.26 -12.84
CA ASP A 149 0.93 5.09 -13.55
C ASP A 149 -0.17 6.01 -13.00
N ALA A 150 -0.24 6.19 -11.66
CA ALA A 150 -1.16 7.10 -11.02
C ALA A 150 -0.98 8.54 -11.53
N GLY A 151 0.26 8.96 -11.76
CA GLY A 151 0.56 10.27 -12.36
C GLY A 151 0.07 10.37 -13.81
N GLN A 152 0.27 9.33 -14.63
CA GLN A 152 -0.14 9.33 -16.04
C GLN A 152 -1.67 9.28 -16.21
N GLU A 153 -2.37 8.42 -15.50
CA GLU A 153 -3.84 8.38 -15.50
C GLU A 153 -4.46 9.72 -15.08
N ALA A 154 -3.84 10.37 -14.10
CA ALA A 154 -4.28 11.67 -13.65
C ALA A 154 -4.09 12.75 -14.71
N ILE A 155 -3.00 12.76 -15.49
CA ILE A 155 -2.77 13.67 -16.60
C ILE A 155 -3.84 13.51 -17.68
N ILE A 156 -4.14 12.28 -18.06
CA ILE A 156 -5.15 11.95 -19.07
C ILE A 156 -6.54 12.42 -18.61
N LYS A 157 -6.91 12.15 -17.36
CA LYS A 157 -8.21 12.52 -16.79
C LYS A 157 -8.37 14.03 -16.66
N ASP A 158 -7.31 14.75 -16.28
CA ASP A 158 -7.30 16.21 -16.20
C ASP A 158 -7.45 16.85 -17.59
N SER A 159 -6.76 16.35 -18.58
CA SER A 159 -6.88 16.81 -19.96
C SER A 159 -8.30 16.65 -20.50
N LYS A 160 -8.97 15.55 -20.19
CA LYS A 160 -10.39 15.35 -20.53
C LYS A 160 -11.30 16.32 -19.82
N SER A 161 -11.11 16.54 -18.52
CA SER A 161 -11.91 17.48 -17.73
C SER A 161 -11.73 18.90 -18.20
N ARG A 162 -10.50 19.34 -18.47
CA ARG A 162 -10.21 20.69 -19.01
C ARG A 162 -10.82 20.89 -20.39
N LEU A 163 -10.82 19.88 -21.26
CA LEU A 163 -11.49 19.93 -22.54
C LEU A 163 -13.01 20.08 -22.38
N GLN A 164 -13.61 19.31 -21.46
CA GLN A 164 -15.04 19.42 -21.17
C GLN A 164 -15.42 20.81 -20.63
N GLU A 165 -14.67 21.34 -19.68
CA GLU A 165 -14.87 22.69 -19.12
C GLU A 165 -14.74 23.76 -20.20
N TYR A 166 -13.72 23.64 -21.07
CA TYR A 166 -13.55 24.57 -22.20
C TYR A 166 -14.75 24.54 -23.16
N LEU A 167 -15.19 23.33 -23.56
CA LEU A 167 -16.33 23.17 -24.46
C LEU A 167 -17.63 23.67 -23.83
N GLN A 168 -17.86 23.41 -22.54
CA GLN A 168 -19.01 23.92 -21.80
C GLN A 168 -18.99 25.47 -21.70
N SER A 169 -17.84 26.08 -21.42
CA SER A 169 -17.69 27.53 -21.38
C SER A 169 -18.00 28.20 -22.72
N ARG A 170 -17.77 27.47 -23.82
CA ARG A 170 -18.07 27.93 -25.20
C ARG A 170 -19.43 27.47 -25.70
N ARG A 171 -20.25 26.75 -24.88
CA ARG A 171 -21.53 26.16 -25.26
C ARG A 171 -21.40 25.22 -26.47
N LEU A 172 -20.28 24.54 -26.64
CA LEU A 172 -20.05 23.57 -27.68
C LEU A 172 -20.46 22.16 -27.20
N PRO A 173 -20.82 21.24 -28.10
CA PRO A 173 -21.18 19.88 -27.73
C PRO A 173 -19.98 19.17 -27.09
N LEU A 174 -20.26 18.30 -26.08
CA LEU A 174 -19.25 17.50 -25.43
C LEU A 174 -18.73 16.41 -26.37
N PRO A 175 -17.45 16.01 -26.27
CA PRO A 175 -16.91 14.97 -27.12
C PRO A 175 -17.59 13.63 -26.82
N ALA A 176 -18.01 12.92 -27.86
CA ALA A 176 -18.44 11.54 -27.77
C ALA A 176 -17.20 10.64 -27.85
N TYR A 177 -16.97 9.85 -26.80
CA TYR A 177 -15.91 8.85 -26.78
C TYR A 177 -16.50 7.51 -27.23
N THR A 178 -16.02 6.99 -28.33
CA THR A 178 -16.31 5.62 -28.81
C THR A 178 -15.26 4.67 -28.31
#